data_110cf88a3083a77334ab5a6d37a5fbe3
#
_entry.id   110cf88a3083a77334ab5a6d37a5fbe3
#
_cell.length_a   1.000
_cell.length_b   1.000
_cell.length_c   1.000
_cell.angle_alpha   90.00
_cell.angle_beta   90.00
_cell.angle_gamma   90.00
#
_symmetry.space_group_name_H-M   'P 1'
#
loop_
_entity.id
_entity.type
_entity.pdbx_description
1 polymer ?
#
loop_
_entity_poly.entity_id
_entity_poly.type
_entity_poly.pdbx_seq_one_letter_code
_entity_poly.pdbx_strand_id
1 'polypeptide(L)'
;MTFFSPEFVLAFLAFLIVYWTLKNHIFAQKILILLASYGFMCSINPRFALVLAAYSAFVYFAGACIARANRVVAKSIPPAKQSSRKKKLSRKAAAKQMSATKQAGIAKQVQKAGLEKQIPLPTAKARAVMLAAVAGGLFFLAFFKYYGYVREFFNAALAALHLGAVDSVAFPLGISYYVFMSITYFVSVYRRECGEQGFLSLACFLAFFPSVVMGPIGRASAAKGVEPVLPQFDRFKHFGNADEIYVLIIFALVKLLLISGYLGAYYSDVISGVYGDEPESSAAQILAALLLYGVVLYTNFSGFIDMARALGLAMGFKLPQNFNMPYAAKNLGEFWDRWHISLSTFIRDYIYIPLGGSRNGFARTCVNLLIAFALSGIWHGAGLNFLIWGLLHGVALVFLKCLAKVGVKPLNPHLALFCTYIFVSFAWIFFANSLPDAAAILSAFAR
;
A
#
# COMPACT_ATOMS: atom_id res chain seq x y z
N MET A 1 -20.46 1.87 -10.91
CA MET A 1 -20.33 3.20 -10.26
C MET A 1 -18.85 3.50 -10.09
N THR A 2 -18.36 4.65 -10.57
CA THR A 2 -16.96 5.09 -10.41
C THR A 2 -16.92 6.35 -9.56
N PHE A 3 -15.77 6.71 -8.98
CA PHE A 3 -15.64 7.93 -8.15
C PHE A 3 -15.99 9.24 -8.89
N PHE A 4 -16.03 9.20 -10.21
CA PHE A 4 -16.30 10.36 -11.07
C PHE A 4 -17.72 10.34 -11.68
N SER A 5 -18.52 9.30 -11.38
CA SER A 5 -19.89 9.25 -11.88
C SER A 5 -20.79 10.18 -11.05
N PRO A 6 -21.78 10.85 -11.68
CA PRO A 6 -22.73 11.71 -10.95
C PRO A 6 -23.47 10.95 -9.83
N GLU A 7 -23.77 9.69 -10.06
CA GLU A 7 -24.45 8.83 -9.08
C GLU A 7 -23.59 8.62 -7.83
N PHE A 8 -22.26 8.45 -8.00
CA PHE A 8 -21.34 8.35 -6.86
C PHE A 8 -21.28 9.66 -6.08
N VAL A 9 -21.17 10.79 -6.78
CA VAL A 9 -21.11 12.11 -6.13
C VAL A 9 -22.37 12.37 -5.30
N LEU A 10 -23.57 12.13 -5.86
CA LEU A 10 -24.83 12.29 -5.14
C LEU A 10 -24.95 11.34 -3.94
N ALA A 11 -24.59 10.06 -4.14
CA ALA A 11 -24.60 9.07 -3.05
C ALA A 11 -23.61 9.44 -1.95
N PHE A 12 -22.41 9.95 -2.30
CA PHE A 12 -21.39 10.35 -1.33
C PHE A 12 -21.82 11.61 -0.56
N LEU A 13 -22.45 12.59 -1.19
CA LEU A 13 -22.99 13.76 -0.51
C LEU A 13 -24.11 13.36 0.48
N ALA A 14 -25.04 12.51 0.07
CA ALA A 14 -26.06 11.98 0.95
C ALA A 14 -25.45 11.19 2.14
N PHE A 15 -24.45 10.34 1.84
CA PHE A 15 -23.68 9.64 2.86
C PHE A 15 -23.03 10.61 3.85
N LEU A 16 -22.37 11.68 3.40
CA LEU A 16 -21.70 12.65 4.27
C LEU A 16 -22.68 13.35 5.21
N ILE A 17 -23.88 13.72 4.71
CA ILE A 17 -24.92 14.33 5.55
C ILE A 17 -25.26 13.38 6.71
N VAL A 18 -25.62 12.12 6.41
CA VAL A 18 -25.94 11.13 7.44
C VAL A 18 -24.72 10.83 8.35
N TYR A 19 -23.53 10.72 7.76
CA TYR A 19 -22.31 10.44 8.51
C TYR A 19 -22.00 11.49 9.56
N TRP A 20 -22.17 12.78 9.25
CA TRP A 20 -21.88 13.87 10.17
C TRP A 20 -23.00 14.13 11.19
N THR A 21 -24.27 13.73 10.90
CA THR A 21 -25.30 13.70 11.95
C THR A 21 -24.96 12.69 13.05
N LEU A 22 -24.22 11.61 12.69
CA LEU A 22 -23.78 10.55 13.62
C LEU A 22 -22.42 10.83 14.28
N LYS A 23 -21.88 12.07 14.22
CA LYS A 23 -20.51 12.41 14.67
C LYS A 23 -20.19 12.02 16.13
N ASN A 24 -21.20 11.97 17.00
CA ASN A 24 -21.07 11.60 18.41
C ASN A 24 -21.23 10.07 18.65
N HIS A 25 -21.52 9.28 17.62
CA HIS A 25 -21.81 7.85 17.70
C HIS A 25 -20.86 7.02 16.83
N ILE A 26 -19.63 6.79 17.31
CA ILE A 26 -18.55 6.08 16.58
C ILE A 26 -19.03 4.72 16.02
N PHE A 27 -19.81 3.98 16.81
CA PHE A 27 -20.33 2.67 16.38
C PHE A 27 -21.26 2.80 15.18
N ALA A 28 -22.20 3.75 15.20
CA ALA A 28 -23.12 4.01 14.09
C ALA A 28 -22.35 4.51 12.83
N GLN A 29 -21.34 5.37 13.01
CA GLN A 29 -20.48 5.79 11.90
C GLN A 29 -19.76 4.62 11.25
N LYS A 30 -19.23 3.67 12.04
CA LYS A 30 -18.58 2.46 11.49
C LYS A 30 -19.56 1.58 10.72
N ILE A 31 -20.78 1.39 11.22
CA ILE A 31 -21.83 0.66 10.50
C ILE A 31 -22.14 1.33 9.16
N LEU A 32 -22.31 2.66 9.16
CA LEU A 32 -22.58 3.41 7.93
C LEU A 32 -21.42 3.32 6.94
N ILE A 33 -20.16 3.44 7.39
CA ILE A 33 -18.96 3.24 6.54
C ILE A 33 -18.97 1.84 5.94
N LEU A 34 -19.26 0.81 6.75
CA LEU A 34 -19.25 -0.56 6.30
C LEU A 34 -20.34 -0.78 5.23
N LEU A 35 -21.56 -0.32 5.48
CA LEU A 35 -22.66 -0.40 4.52
C LEU A 35 -22.33 0.32 3.21
N ALA A 36 -21.77 1.53 3.28
CA ALA A 36 -21.36 2.28 2.09
C ALA A 36 -20.24 1.55 1.32
N SER A 37 -19.25 0.98 2.02
CA SER A 37 -18.15 0.24 1.40
C SER A 37 -18.64 -1.04 0.71
N TYR A 38 -19.49 -1.80 1.35
CA TYR A 38 -20.05 -3.01 0.76
C TYR A 38 -21.06 -2.69 -0.35
N GLY A 39 -21.87 -1.63 -0.18
CA GLY A 39 -22.75 -1.12 -1.23
C GLY A 39 -21.99 -0.70 -2.48
N PHE A 40 -20.85 0.00 -2.30
CA PHE A 40 -19.94 0.35 -3.40
C PHE A 40 -19.39 -0.90 -4.10
N MET A 41 -18.93 -1.90 -3.35
CA MET A 41 -18.45 -3.17 -3.91
C MET A 41 -19.55 -3.94 -4.64
N CYS A 42 -20.76 -4.01 -4.07
CA CYS A 42 -21.92 -4.64 -4.69
C CYS A 42 -22.36 -3.95 -5.99
N SER A 43 -22.22 -2.63 -6.08
CA SER A 43 -22.56 -1.88 -7.30
C SER A 43 -21.64 -2.22 -8.49
N ILE A 44 -20.46 -2.79 -8.22
CA ILE A 44 -19.51 -3.26 -9.23
C ILE A 44 -19.75 -4.75 -9.51
N ASN A 45 -19.69 -5.57 -8.48
CA ASN A 45 -19.99 -7.00 -8.53
C ASN A 45 -20.30 -7.53 -7.11
N PRO A 46 -21.51 -8.07 -6.83
CA PRO A 46 -21.87 -8.59 -5.51
C PRO A 46 -20.94 -9.71 -5.01
N ARG A 47 -20.32 -10.48 -5.91
CA ARG A 47 -19.37 -11.54 -5.55
C ARG A 47 -18.12 -10.96 -4.87
N PHE A 48 -17.71 -9.74 -5.24
CA PHE A 48 -16.56 -9.08 -4.61
C PHE A 48 -16.81 -8.73 -3.14
N ALA A 49 -18.03 -8.31 -2.83
CA ALA A 49 -18.44 -8.06 -1.45
C ALA A 49 -18.44 -9.34 -0.60
N LEU A 50 -18.93 -10.46 -1.13
CA LEU A 50 -18.90 -11.76 -0.45
C LEU A 50 -17.48 -12.24 -0.18
N VAL A 51 -16.60 -12.12 -1.19
CA VAL A 51 -15.17 -12.48 -1.06
C VAL A 51 -14.49 -11.63 0.01
N LEU A 52 -14.74 -10.31 0.02
CA LEU A 52 -14.19 -9.40 1.02
C LEU A 52 -14.74 -9.69 2.43
N ALA A 53 -16.03 -10.06 2.56
CA ALA A 53 -16.63 -10.44 3.84
C ALA A 53 -15.98 -11.71 4.41
N ALA A 54 -15.85 -12.75 3.59
CA ALA A 54 -15.19 -14.00 3.98
C ALA A 54 -13.72 -13.75 4.37
N TYR A 55 -13.01 -12.94 3.59
CA TYR A 55 -11.63 -12.56 3.90
C TYR A 55 -11.53 -11.75 5.20
N SER A 56 -12.44 -10.82 5.44
CA SER A 56 -12.48 -10.03 6.69
C SER A 56 -12.70 -10.93 7.92
N ALA A 57 -13.54 -11.93 7.81
CA ALA A 57 -13.71 -12.93 8.86
C ALA A 57 -12.42 -13.74 9.10
N PHE A 58 -11.76 -14.22 8.03
CA PHE A 58 -10.45 -14.87 8.13
C PHE A 58 -9.43 -13.98 8.87
N VAL A 59 -9.31 -12.71 8.50
CA VAL A 59 -8.36 -11.78 9.11
C VAL A 59 -8.65 -11.56 10.59
N TYR A 60 -9.93 -11.46 10.97
CA TYR A 60 -10.35 -11.32 12.36
C TYR A 60 -9.94 -12.54 13.19
N PHE A 61 -10.28 -13.76 12.76
CA PHE A 61 -9.95 -14.97 13.49
C PHE A 61 -8.43 -15.22 13.56
N ALA A 62 -7.71 -14.99 12.46
CA ALA A 62 -6.25 -15.09 12.44
C ALA A 62 -5.60 -14.11 13.43
N GLY A 63 -6.05 -12.84 13.45
CA GLY A 63 -5.59 -11.84 14.40
C GLY A 63 -5.84 -12.24 15.86
N ALA A 64 -7.02 -12.76 16.16
CA ALA A 64 -7.36 -13.30 17.49
C ALA A 64 -6.46 -14.47 17.90
N CYS A 65 -6.16 -15.39 16.97
CA CYS A 65 -5.24 -16.51 17.22
C CYS A 65 -3.81 -16.04 17.52
N ILE A 66 -3.30 -15.04 16.77
CA ILE A 66 -1.98 -14.44 17.03
C ILE A 66 -1.95 -13.77 18.41
N ALA A 67 -2.98 -13.00 18.75
CA ALA A 67 -3.09 -12.31 20.02
C ALA A 67 -3.14 -13.31 21.20
N ARG A 68 -3.94 -14.38 21.09
CA ARG A 68 -4.02 -15.46 22.09
C ARG A 68 -2.68 -16.16 22.28
N ALA A 69 -1.98 -16.49 21.19
CA ALA A 69 -0.66 -17.11 21.22
C ALA A 69 0.38 -16.22 21.94
N ASN A 70 0.24 -14.90 21.83
CA ASN A 70 1.09 -13.92 22.54
C ASN A 70 0.75 -13.80 24.05
N ARG A 71 -0.50 -14.08 24.48
CA ARG A 71 -0.94 -13.94 25.89
C ARG A 71 -0.41 -15.07 26.79
N VAL A 72 -0.17 -16.24 26.25
CA VAL A 72 0.21 -17.46 27.03
C VAL A 72 1.50 -17.24 27.83
N VAL A 73 2.45 -16.43 27.37
CA VAL A 73 3.71 -16.14 28.09
C VAL A 73 3.54 -15.07 29.18
N ALA A 74 2.57 -14.18 29.07
CA ALA A 74 2.35 -13.15 30.10
C ALA A 74 1.84 -13.75 31.44
N LYS A 75 1.24 -14.94 31.41
CA LYS A 75 0.79 -15.67 32.62
C LYS A 75 1.89 -16.48 33.30
N SER A 76 3.01 -16.73 32.63
CA SER A 76 4.13 -17.55 33.16
C SER A 76 5.27 -16.72 33.79
N ILE A 77 5.19 -15.39 33.78
CA ILE A 77 6.13 -14.51 34.47
C ILE A 77 5.59 -14.21 35.85
N PRO A 78 6.25 -14.67 36.97
CA PRO A 78 5.84 -14.34 38.30
C PRO A 78 5.85 -12.82 38.49
N PRO A 79 4.87 -12.24 39.23
CA PRO A 79 4.89 -10.79 39.50
C PRO A 79 6.17 -10.43 40.23
N ALA A 80 7.01 -9.60 39.65
CA ALA A 80 8.16 -9.01 40.30
C ALA A 80 7.69 -8.36 41.60
N LYS A 81 8.27 -8.77 42.74
CA LYS A 81 7.95 -8.23 44.06
C LYS A 81 7.98 -6.69 44.01
N GLN A 82 6.81 -6.07 44.05
CA GLN A 82 6.68 -4.63 44.21
C GLN A 82 7.24 -4.22 45.55
N SER A 83 8.46 -3.74 45.59
CA SER A 83 9.02 -3.02 46.72
C SER A 83 8.17 -1.75 46.96
N SER A 84 7.33 -1.79 48.00
CA SER A 84 6.50 -0.70 48.46
C SER A 84 7.39 0.43 48.99
N ARG A 85 7.65 1.44 48.18
CA ARG A 85 7.99 2.78 48.68
C ARG A 85 6.99 3.79 48.15
N LYS A 86 5.86 3.88 48.83
CA LYS A 86 4.91 5.00 48.73
C LYS A 86 5.61 6.28 49.24
N LYS A 87 6.07 7.14 48.32
CA LYS A 87 6.28 8.56 48.61
C LYS A 87 5.07 9.33 48.10
N LYS A 88 4.22 9.79 49.04
CA LYS A 88 3.21 10.82 48.86
C LYS A 88 3.87 12.09 48.31
N LEU A 89 3.69 12.40 47.02
CA LEU A 89 3.90 13.76 46.51
C LEU A 89 2.57 14.45 46.35
N SER A 90 2.47 15.62 47.00
CA SER A 90 1.25 16.42 47.15
C SER A 90 0.75 16.95 45.79
N ARG A 91 -0.55 16.84 45.60
CA ARG A 91 -1.33 17.24 44.42
C ARG A 91 -1.57 18.76 44.28
N LYS A 92 -0.62 19.64 44.61
CA LYS A 92 -0.89 21.10 44.61
C LYS A 92 0.10 21.99 43.83
N ALA A 93 0.94 21.47 42.93
CA ALA A 93 1.91 22.31 42.20
C ALA A 93 1.96 22.16 40.68
N ALA A 94 0.94 21.59 40.03
CA ALA A 94 0.98 21.31 38.59
C ALA A 94 -0.02 22.10 37.73
N ALA A 95 -0.47 23.23 38.18
CA ALA A 95 -1.40 24.09 37.42
C ALA A 95 -0.85 25.51 37.28
N LYS A 96 0.32 25.66 36.63
CA LYS A 96 0.73 26.95 36.03
C LYS A 96 1.88 26.78 35.05
N GLN A 97 1.61 27.15 33.79
CA GLN A 97 2.55 27.47 32.72
C GLN A 97 3.65 26.43 32.39
N MET A 98 3.45 25.68 31.30
CA MET A 98 4.54 24.99 30.62
C MET A 98 4.64 25.45 29.17
N SER A 99 5.75 26.11 28.84
CA SER A 99 6.16 26.45 27.48
C SER A 99 6.68 25.22 26.71
N ALA A 100 6.62 25.24 25.37
CA ALA A 100 7.02 24.15 24.49
C ALA A 100 8.45 23.59 24.74
N THR A 101 9.35 24.38 25.31
CA THR A 101 10.73 23.98 25.63
C THR A 101 10.82 22.97 26.79
N LYS A 102 9.84 22.94 27.71
CA LYS A 102 9.80 21.98 28.82
C LYS A 102 9.30 20.58 28.38
N GLN A 103 8.47 20.50 27.33
CA GLN A 103 7.99 19.20 26.80
C GLN A 103 9.14 18.40 26.16
N ALA A 104 10.07 19.05 25.44
CA ALA A 104 11.25 18.38 24.87
C ALA A 104 12.24 17.89 25.94
N GLY A 105 12.32 18.60 27.08
CA GLY A 105 13.15 18.20 28.23
C GLY A 105 12.61 16.99 28.97
N ILE A 106 11.26 16.90 29.13
CA ILE A 106 10.60 15.77 29.77
C ILE A 106 10.66 14.52 28.92
N ALA A 107 10.51 14.64 27.58
CA ALA A 107 10.67 13.51 26.66
C ALA A 107 12.09 12.90 26.74
N LYS A 108 13.13 13.73 26.81
CA LYS A 108 14.52 13.27 27.02
C LYS A 108 14.77 12.66 28.42
N GLN A 109 14.09 13.14 29.46
CA GLN A 109 14.22 12.57 30.81
C GLN A 109 13.46 11.26 30.98
N VAL A 110 12.30 11.09 30.32
CA VAL A 110 11.55 9.82 30.27
C VAL A 110 12.36 8.75 29.52
N GLN A 111 13.06 9.13 28.45
CA GLN A 111 13.95 8.26 27.70
C GLN A 111 15.22 7.88 28.52
N LYS A 112 15.71 8.77 29.42
CA LYS A 112 16.84 8.53 30.30
C LYS A 112 16.52 7.73 31.57
N ALA A 113 15.23 7.64 31.92
CA ALA A 113 14.77 6.96 33.14
C ALA A 113 14.55 5.44 32.99
N GLY A 114 14.85 4.84 31.81
CA GLY A 114 14.80 3.38 31.63
C GLY A 114 13.41 2.74 31.87
N LEU A 115 12.33 3.52 31.83
CA LEU A 115 10.96 3.05 31.95
C LEU A 115 10.32 2.80 30.57
N GLU A 116 11.10 2.33 29.58
CA GLU A 116 10.50 1.52 28.53
C GLU A 116 9.98 0.26 29.23
N LYS A 117 8.64 0.16 29.39
CA LYS A 117 8.00 -1.12 29.68
C LYS A 117 8.57 -2.09 28.66
N GLN A 118 9.44 -3.00 29.11
CA GLN A 118 9.96 -4.07 28.24
C GLN A 118 8.74 -4.86 27.76
N ILE A 119 8.30 -4.55 26.55
CA ILE A 119 7.25 -5.34 25.90
C ILE A 119 7.86 -6.73 25.73
N PRO A 120 7.27 -7.78 26.38
CA PRO A 120 7.82 -9.11 26.30
C PRO A 120 7.96 -9.53 24.82
N LEU A 121 9.07 -10.20 24.47
CA LEU A 121 9.28 -10.66 23.09
C LEU A 121 8.13 -11.55 22.65
N PRO A 122 7.72 -11.48 21.37
CA PRO A 122 6.70 -12.35 20.81
C PRO A 122 7.10 -13.82 20.92
N THR A 123 6.11 -14.70 21.13
CA THR A 123 6.35 -16.14 21.31
C THR A 123 6.65 -16.82 19.97
N ALA A 124 7.38 -17.96 20.00
CA ALA A 124 7.58 -18.81 18.82
C ALA A 124 6.23 -19.29 18.24
N LYS A 125 5.25 -19.62 19.12
CA LYS A 125 3.90 -19.99 18.71
C LYS A 125 3.19 -18.86 17.99
N ALA A 126 3.26 -17.63 18.51
CA ALA A 126 2.66 -16.46 17.84
C ALA A 126 3.33 -16.18 16.49
N ARG A 127 4.65 -16.40 16.38
CA ARG A 127 5.38 -16.30 15.09
C ARG A 127 4.86 -17.33 14.08
N ALA A 128 4.70 -18.58 14.47
CA ALA A 128 4.20 -19.62 13.58
C ALA A 128 2.76 -19.31 13.11
N VAL A 129 1.87 -18.90 14.02
CA VAL A 129 0.49 -18.52 13.68
C VAL A 129 0.47 -17.30 12.75
N MET A 130 1.30 -16.29 13.02
CA MET A 130 1.40 -15.11 12.16
C MET A 130 1.91 -15.47 10.76
N LEU A 131 2.94 -16.31 10.65
CA LEU A 131 3.44 -16.76 9.34
C LEU A 131 2.39 -17.57 8.57
N ALA A 132 1.63 -18.45 9.26
CA ALA A 132 0.52 -19.19 8.65
C ALA A 132 -0.59 -18.25 8.15
N ALA A 133 -0.94 -17.21 8.94
CA ALA A 133 -1.93 -16.20 8.53
C ALA A 133 -1.46 -15.39 7.31
N VAL A 134 -0.18 -14.97 7.27
CA VAL A 134 0.43 -14.29 6.12
C VAL A 134 0.42 -15.20 4.90
N ALA A 135 0.85 -16.46 5.05
CA ALA A 135 0.84 -17.45 3.96
C ALA A 135 -0.58 -17.69 3.43
N GLY A 136 -1.59 -17.80 4.31
CA GLY A 136 -2.99 -17.91 3.92
C GLY A 136 -3.49 -16.70 3.12
N GLY A 137 -3.14 -15.47 3.55
CA GLY A 137 -3.48 -14.26 2.82
C GLY A 137 -2.79 -14.17 1.45
N LEU A 138 -1.52 -14.54 1.38
CA LEU A 138 -0.77 -14.58 0.10
C LEU A 138 -1.29 -15.68 -0.83
N PHE A 139 -1.63 -16.85 -0.31
CA PHE A 139 -2.27 -17.93 -1.08
C PHE A 139 -3.61 -17.48 -1.65
N PHE A 140 -4.43 -16.81 -0.83
CA PHE A 140 -5.70 -16.25 -1.28
C PHE A 140 -5.51 -15.24 -2.43
N LEU A 141 -4.55 -14.32 -2.31
CA LEU A 141 -4.21 -13.40 -3.40
C LEU A 141 -3.72 -14.14 -4.64
N ALA A 142 -2.81 -15.11 -4.47
CA ALA A 142 -2.24 -15.87 -5.56
C ALA A 142 -3.30 -16.69 -6.31
N PHE A 143 -4.23 -17.30 -5.58
CA PHE A 143 -5.34 -18.05 -6.18
C PHE A 143 -6.12 -17.19 -7.16
N PHE A 144 -6.61 -16.03 -6.76
CA PHE A 144 -7.37 -15.16 -7.65
C PHE A 144 -6.51 -14.58 -8.78
N LYS A 145 -5.26 -14.22 -8.49
CA LYS A 145 -4.39 -13.55 -9.45
C LYS A 145 -3.83 -14.48 -10.53
N TYR A 146 -3.56 -15.72 -10.16
CA TYR A 146 -2.91 -16.71 -11.02
C TYR A 146 -3.82 -17.87 -11.39
N TYR A 147 -5.14 -17.75 -11.13
CA TYR A 147 -6.12 -18.81 -11.41
C TYR A 147 -6.03 -19.33 -12.86
N GLY A 148 -5.86 -18.42 -13.83
CA GLY A 148 -5.72 -18.79 -15.24
C GLY A 148 -4.61 -19.79 -15.52
N TYR A 149 -3.51 -19.77 -14.75
CA TYR A 149 -2.37 -20.69 -14.92
C TYR A 149 -2.58 -22.04 -14.23
N VAL A 150 -3.42 -22.10 -13.20
CA VAL A 150 -3.68 -23.33 -12.42
C VAL A 150 -5.06 -23.92 -12.71
N ARG A 151 -5.84 -23.31 -13.58
CA ARG A 151 -7.23 -23.66 -13.88
C ARG A 151 -7.39 -25.12 -14.27
N GLU A 152 -6.55 -25.63 -15.16
CA GLU A 152 -6.64 -27.02 -15.64
C GLU A 152 -6.39 -28.01 -14.52
N PHE A 153 -5.35 -27.78 -13.73
CA PHE A 153 -5.05 -28.60 -12.55
C PHE A 153 -6.20 -28.53 -11.52
N PHE A 154 -6.74 -27.33 -11.27
CA PHE A 154 -7.84 -27.14 -10.34
C PHE A 154 -9.11 -27.84 -10.82
N ASN A 155 -9.46 -27.72 -12.10
CA ASN A 155 -10.63 -28.39 -12.67
C ASN A 155 -10.46 -29.91 -12.71
N ALA A 156 -9.26 -30.44 -12.92
CA ALA A 156 -8.99 -31.87 -12.79
C ALA A 156 -9.25 -32.38 -11.35
N ALA A 157 -8.85 -31.61 -10.33
CA ALA A 157 -9.16 -31.92 -8.93
C ALA A 157 -10.66 -31.85 -8.62
N LEU A 158 -11.38 -30.86 -9.17
CA LEU A 158 -12.84 -30.77 -9.04
C LEU A 158 -13.56 -31.95 -9.70
N ALA A 159 -13.12 -32.36 -10.89
CA ALA A 159 -13.65 -33.52 -11.60
C ALA A 159 -13.47 -34.83 -10.81
N ALA A 160 -12.31 -35.00 -10.15
CA ALA A 160 -12.07 -36.15 -9.28
C ALA A 160 -13.00 -36.18 -8.05
N LEU A 161 -13.55 -35.03 -7.66
CA LEU A 161 -14.56 -34.89 -6.59
C LEU A 161 -16.00 -34.84 -7.11
N HIS A 162 -16.21 -35.15 -8.40
CA HIS A 162 -17.51 -35.06 -9.08
C HIS A 162 -18.15 -33.65 -9.01
N LEU A 163 -17.34 -32.61 -8.94
CA LEU A 163 -17.76 -31.20 -8.95
C LEU A 163 -17.62 -30.61 -10.35
N GLY A 164 -18.46 -29.62 -10.67
CA GLY A 164 -18.42 -28.93 -11.95
C GLY A 164 -17.14 -28.11 -12.15
N ALA A 165 -16.69 -27.97 -13.40
CA ALA A 165 -15.55 -27.14 -13.75
C ALA A 165 -15.85 -25.65 -13.49
N VAL A 166 -14.81 -24.91 -13.15
CA VAL A 166 -14.82 -23.45 -13.00
C VAL A 166 -13.98 -22.84 -14.11
N ASP A 167 -14.63 -22.23 -15.11
CA ASP A 167 -13.94 -21.70 -16.29
C ASP A 167 -13.19 -20.40 -16.01
N SER A 168 -13.74 -19.54 -15.16
CA SER A 168 -13.13 -18.27 -14.80
C SER A 168 -13.49 -17.87 -13.37
N VAL A 169 -12.54 -17.25 -12.71
CA VAL A 169 -12.73 -16.59 -11.41
C VAL A 169 -12.46 -15.11 -11.58
N ALA A 170 -13.50 -14.29 -11.34
CA ALA A 170 -13.36 -12.85 -11.41
C ALA A 170 -12.36 -12.36 -10.34
N PHE A 171 -11.37 -11.58 -10.75
CA PHE A 171 -10.38 -10.99 -9.84
C PHE A 171 -11.06 -9.94 -8.95
N PRO A 172 -11.15 -10.16 -7.62
CA PRO A 172 -11.88 -9.25 -6.74
C PRO A 172 -11.21 -7.89 -6.68
N LEU A 173 -12.02 -6.84 -6.85
CA LEU A 173 -11.53 -5.47 -6.77
C LEU A 173 -10.87 -5.21 -5.41
N GLY A 174 -9.69 -4.59 -5.44
CA GLY A 174 -8.95 -4.22 -4.24
C GLY A 174 -8.26 -5.35 -3.48
N ILE A 175 -8.32 -6.62 -3.97
CA ILE A 175 -7.77 -7.79 -3.26
C ILE A 175 -6.32 -7.60 -2.83
N SER A 176 -5.47 -7.01 -3.66
CA SER A 176 -4.08 -6.74 -3.34
C SER A 176 -3.94 -5.79 -2.16
N TYR A 177 -4.79 -4.76 -2.10
CA TYR A 177 -4.76 -3.75 -1.04
C TYR A 177 -5.19 -4.34 0.30
N TYR A 178 -6.36 -5.00 0.37
CA TYR A 178 -6.82 -5.53 1.65
C TYR A 178 -5.99 -6.71 2.14
N VAL A 179 -5.34 -7.48 1.26
CA VAL A 179 -4.35 -8.50 1.66
C VAL A 179 -3.10 -7.84 2.26
N PHE A 180 -2.56 -6.80 1.64
CA PHE A 180 -1.42 -6.08 2.24
C PHE A 180 -1.78 -5.40 3.57
N MET A 181 -2.97 -4.80 3.65
CA MET A 181 -3.47 -4.22 4.91
C MET A 181 -3.60 -5.29 6.01
N SER A 182 -4.07 -6.50 5.68
CA SER A 182 -4.15 -7.61 6.65
C SER A 182 -2.77 -8.08 7.12
N ILE A 183 -1.77 -8.13 6.22
CA ILE A 183 -0.38 -8.43 6.59
C ILE A 183 0.15 -7.39 7.58
N THR A 184 -0.14 -6.08 7.36
CA THR A 184 0.26 -5.05 8.33
C THR A 184 -0.39 -5.29 9.69
N TYR A 185 -1.64 -5.73 9.74
CA TYR A 185 -2.35 -6.05 10.97
C TYR A 185 -1.77 -7.29 11.66
N PHE A 186 -1.56 -8.40 10.96
CA PHE A 186 -0.99 -9.63 11.53
C PHE A 186 0.38 -9.40 12.16
N VAL A 187 1.25 -8.67 11.45
CA VAL A 187 2.60 -8.36 11.94
C VAL A 187 2.53 -7.40 13.12
N SER A 188 1.63 -6.41 13.11
CA SER A 188 1.46 -5.47 14.22
C SER A 188 0.93 -6.15 15.49
N VAL A 189 -0.02 -7.08 15.36
CA VAL A 189 -0.50 -7.90 16.50
C VAL A 189 0.62 -8.81 17.02
N TYR A 190 1.38 -9.46 16.13
CA TYR A 190 2.54 -10.27 16.50
C TYR A 190 3.59 -9.46 17.24
N ARG A 191 3.96 -8.28 16.75
CA ARG A 191 4.94 -7.38 17.38
C ARG A 191 4.40 -6.67 18.63
N ARG A 192 3.11 -6.84 18.94
CA ARG A 192 2.43 -6.15 20.04
C ARG A 192 2.36 -4.62 19.87
N GLU A 193 2.48 -4.15 18.65
CA GLU A 193 2.33 -2.73 18.28
C GLU A 193 0.86 -2.30 18.31
N CYS A 194 -0.07 -3.22 18.03
CA CYS A 194 -1.50 -3.06 18.28
C CYS A 194 -2.06 -4.31 18.96
N GLY A 195 -3.19 -4.14 19.67
CA GLY A 195 -3.95 -5.25 20.26
C GLY A 195 -4.86 -5.93 19.23
N GLU A 196 -5.56 -6.99 19.70
CA GLU A 196 -6.70 -7.57 18.99
C GLU A 196 -7.75 -6.50 18.74
N GLN A 197 -8.22 -6.39 17.50
CA GLN A 197 -9.20 -5.40 17.08
C GLN A 197 -10.60 -5.98 17.03
N GLY A 198 -11.61 -5.15 17.28
CA GLY A 198 -13.00 -5.54 17.08
C GLY A 198 -13.30 -5.80 15.60
N PHE A 199 -14.17 -6.80 15.33
CA PHE A 199 -14.52 -7.19 13.95
C PHE A 199 -14.97 -6.00 13.10
N LEU A 200 -15.83 -5.12 13.64
CA LEU A 200 -16.37 -3.97 12.90
C LEU A 200 -15.26 -2.99 12.47
N SER A 201 -14.33 -2.65 13.35
CA SER A 201 -13.22 -1.74 13.01
C SER A 201 -12.29 -2.35 11.97
N LEU A 202 -12.04 -3.66 12.09
CA LEU A 202 -11.20 -4.40 11.15
C LEU A 202 -11.88 -4.54 9.78
N ALA A 203 -13.17 -4.86 9.74
CA ALA A 203 -13.95 -4.94 8.50
C ALA A 203 -14.02 -3.57 7.80
N CYS A 204 -14.25 -2.47 8.56
CA CYS A 204 -14.18 -1.12 8.03
C CYS A 204 -12.79 -0.80 7.46
N PHE A 205 -11.72 -1.19 8.15
CA PHE A 205 -10.35 -0.96 7.69
C PHE A 205 -10.06 -1.64 6.36
N LEU A 206 -10.43 -2.93 6.22
CA LEU A 206 -10.18 -3.71 5.01
C LEU A 206 -11.08 -3.29 3.83
N ALA A 207 -12.31 -2.87 4.11
CA ALA A 207 -13.31 -2.51 3.10
C ALA A 207 -13.38 -1.02 2.78
N PHE A 208 -12.57 -0.16 3.41
CA PHE A 208 -12.69 1.29 3.36
C PHE A 208 -12.76 1.81 1.92
N PHE A 209 -13.97 2.13 1.45
CA PHE A 209 -14.23 2.42 0.03
C PHE A 209 -13.35 3.53 -0.57
N PRO A 210 -12.92 4.59 0.16
CA PRO A 210 -12.04 5.58 -0.45
C PRO A 210 -10.66 5.02 -0.85
N SER A 211 -10.18 3.97 -0.18
CA SER A 211 -8.82 3.46 -0.40
C SER A 211 -8.75 2.02 -0.91
N VAL A 212 -9.84 1.25 -0.85
CA VAL A 212 -9.81 -0.19 -1.15
C VAL A 212 -9.50 -0.51 -2.62
N VAL A 213 -9.85 0.38 -3.56
CA VAL A 213 -9.66 0.15 -5.00
C VAL A 213 -8.25 0.48 -5.46
N MET A 214 -7.81 1.73 -5.26
CA MET A 214 -6.52 2.28 -5.71
C MET A 214 -5.95 3.28 -4.71
N GLY A 215 -6.42 3.28 -3.46
CA GLY A 215 -5.94 4.19 -2.43
C GLY A 215 -4.57 3.80 -1.88
N PRO A 216 -4.02 4.57 -0.93
CA PRO A 216 -2.79 4.19 -0.27
C PRO A 216 -2.99 2.94 0.60
N ILE A 217 -1.98 2.08 0.68
CA ILE A 217 -2.00 0.88 1.54
C ILE A 217 -2.02 1.33 3.01
N GLY A 218 -3.17 1.16 3.66
CA GLY A 218 -3.36 1.53 5.07
C GLY A 218 -2.50 0.68 6.00
N ARG A 219 -1.99 1.28 7.08
CA ARG A 219 -1.23 0.58 8.13
C ARG A 219 -2.09 0.36 9.36
N ALA A 220 -1.92 -0.78 10.01
CA ALA A 220 -2.60 -1.10 11.27
C ALA A 220 -1.93 -0.43 12.48
N SER A 221 -0.62 -0.22 12.44
CA SER A 221 0.16 0.48 13.46
C SER A 221 1.02 1.59 12.86
N ALA A 222 1.56 2.46 13.72
CA ALA A 222 2.47 3.52 13.29
C ALA A 222 3.73 2.94 12.65
N ALA A 223 4.13 3.50 11.51
CA ALA A 223 5.37 3.18 10.84
C ALA A 223 6.11 4.48 10.52
N LYS A 224 7.43 4.42 10.34
CA LYS A 224 8.24 5.61 10.05
C LYS A 224 7.72 6.32 8.80
N GLY A 225 7.19 7.54 8.98
CA GLY A 225 6.68 8.38 7.90
C GLY A 225 5.27 8.02 7.39
N VAL A 226 4.55 7.08 8.06
CA VAL A 226 3.20 6.68 7.66
C VAL A 226 2.27 6.72 8.87
N GLU A 227 1.21 7.52 8.78
CA GLU A 227 0.16 7.56 9.81
C GLU A 227 -0.71 6.28 9.73
N PRO A 228 -1.01 5.62 10.88
CA PRO A 228 -1.82 4.41 10.87
C PRO A 228 -3.28 4.73 10.59
N VAL A 229 -3.92 3.93 9.73
CA VAL A 229 -5.32 4.12 9.35
C VAL A 229 -6.27 3.37 10.29
N LEU A 230 -5.93 2.14 10.68
CA LEU A 230 -6.81 1.29 11.51
C LEU A 230 -7.25 1.96 12.84
N PRO A 231 -6.37 2.59 13.63
CA PRO A 231 -6.79 3.21 14.89
C PRO A 231 -7.72 4.39 14.70
N GLN A 232 -7.80 4.96 13.50
CA GLN A 232 -8.67 6.09 13.24
C GLN A 232 -10.16 5.68 13.27
N PHE A 233 -10.51 4.41 13.02
CA PHE A 233 -11.92 3.97 13.08
C PHE A 233 -12.52 4.01 14.50
N ASP A 234 -11.69 4.01 15.53
CA ASP A 234 -12.13 4.00 16.92
C ASP A 234 -11.99 5.38 17.62
N ARG A 235 -11.82 6.45 16.83
CA ARG A 235 -11.71 7.82 17.34
C ARG A 235 -12.86 8.68 16.84
N PHE A 236 -13.23 9.71 17.60
CA PHE A 236 -14.09 10.78 17.11
C PHE A 236 -13.42 11.48 15.92
N LYS A 237 -14.24 11.86 14.95
CA LYS A 237 -13.78 12.49 13.72
C LYS A 237 -14.05 14.00 13.76
N HIS A 238 -13.16 14.71 13.09
CA HIS A 238 -13.35 16.11 12.77
C HIS A 238 -13.27 16.25 11.25
N PHE A 239 -14.11 17.11 10.69
CA PHE A 239 -14.04 17.41 9.26
C PHE A 239 -12.64 17.92 8.92
N GLY A 240 -12.06 17.43 7.84
CA GLY A 240 -10.74 17.82 7.39
C GLY A 240 -10.69 19.29 6.95
N ASN A 241 -9.49 19.78 6.66
CA ASN A 241 -9.32 21.12 6.10
C ASN A 241 -10.02 21.21 4.73
N ALA A 242 -11.01 22.09 4.60
CA ALA A 242 -11.78 22.26 3.38
C ALA A 242 -10.90 22.66 2.20
N ASP A 243 -9.94 23.55 2.41
CA ASP A 243 -9.02 23.99 1.34
C ASP A 243 -8.18 22.82 0.83
N GLU A 244 -7.67 21.95 1.71
CA GLU A 244 -6.93 20.75 1.30
C GLU A 244 -7.85 19.79 0.52
N ILE A 245 -9.10 19.61 0.93
CA ILE A 245 -10.07 18.76 0.23
C ILE A 245 -10.32 19.30 -1.18
N TYR A 246 -10.59 20.60 -1.34
CA TYR A 246 -10.81 21.22 -2.66
C TYR A 246 -9.60 21.09 -3.56
N VAL A 247 -8.42 21.40 -3.05
CA VAL A 247 -7.16 21.29 -3.83
C VAL A 247 -6.94 19.84 -4.30
N LEU A 248 -7.16 18.85 -3.45
CA LEU A 248 -7.01 17.44 -3.81
C LEU A 248 -8.03 17.01 -4.87
N ILE A 249 -9.29 17.46 -4.77
CA ILE A 249 -10.32 17.17 -5.78
C ILE A 249 -9.95 17.79 -7.14
N ILE A 250 -9.56 19.06 -7.15
CA ILE A 250 -9.16 19.75 -8.37
C ILE A 250 -7.96 19.05 -9.01
N PHE A 251 -6.91 18.75 -8.24
CA PHE A 251 -5.76 18.02 -8.75
C PHE A 251 -6.11 16.62 -9.26
N ALA A 252 -7.02 15.90 -8.57
CA ALA A 252 -7.49 14.60 -9.03
C ALA A 252 -8.17 14.72 -10.40
N LEU A 253 -9.09 15.66 -10.56
CA LEU A 253 -9.82 15.88 -11.82
C LEU A 253 -8.87 16.30 -12.95
N VAL A 254 -8.01 17.28 -12.72
CA VAL A 254 -7.02 17.74 -13.72
C VAL A 254 -6.09 16.60 -14.13
N LYS A 255 -5.55 15.85 -13.17
CA LYS A 255 -4.64 14.72 -13.45
C LYS A 255 -5.32 13.61 -14.23
N LEU A 256 -6.54 13.22 -13.85
CA LEU A 256 -7.24 12.09 -14.44
C LEU A 256 -7.92 12.43 -15.76
N LEU A 257 -8.67 13.51 -15.80
CA LEU A 257 -9.50 13.83 -16.96
C LEU A 257 -8.71 14.58 -18.05
N LEU A 258 -7.85 15.52 -17.65
CA LEU A 258 -7.11 16.31 -18.63
C LEU A 258 -5.78 15.64 -18.97
N ILE A 259 -4.84 15.54 -18.01
CA ILE A 259 -3.47 15.12 -18.34
C ILE A 259 -3.41 13.66 -18.73
N SER A 260 -3.90 12.75 -17.83
CA SER A 260 -3.87 11.32 -18.11
C SER A 260 -4.79 10.92 -19.28
N GLY A 261 -5.93 11.59 -19.44
CA GLY A 261 -6.85 11.34 -20.54
C GLY A 261 -6.22 11.65 -21.90
N TYR A 262 -5.73 12.89 -22.10
CA TYR A 262 -5.13 13.29 -23.37
C TYR A 262 -3.83 12.57 -23.69
N LEU A 263 -2.90 12.51 -22.74
CA LEU A 263 -1.61 11.84 -22.98
C LEU A 263 -1.77 10.32 -23.10
N GLY A 264 -2.76 9.73 -22.40
CA GLY A 264 -3.09 8.33 -22.52
C GLY A 264 -3.67 7.96 -23.88
N ALA A 265 -4.55 8.81 -24.42
CA ALA A 265 -5.08 8.65 -25.78
C ALA A 265 -3.95 8.75 -26.82
N TYR A 266 -3.07 9.75 -26.73
CA TYR A 266 -1.90 9.89 -27.59
C TYR A 266 -0.97 8.66 -27.53
N TYR A 267 -0.66 8.18 -26.30
CA TYR A 267 0.13 6.96 -26.12
C TYR A 267 -0.52 5.75 -26.82
N SER A 268 -1.81 5.55 -26.60
CA SER A 268 -2.55 4.43 -27.17
C SER A 268 -2.55 4.47 -28.71
N ASP A 269 -2.77 5.65 -29.29
CA ASP A 269 -2.77 5.88 -30.73
C ASP A 269 -1.40 5.54 -31.36
N VAL A 270 -0.33 6.14 -30.84
CA VAL A 270 1.04 5.90 -31.32
C VAL A 270 1.43 4.43 -31.18
N ILE A 271 1.12 3.79 -30.05
CA ILE A 271 1.52 2.37 -29.84
C ILE A 271 0.68 1.42 -30.70
N SER A 272 -0.60 1.73 -30.95
CA SER A 272 -1.40 0.93 -31.90
C SER A 272 -0.85 0.98 -33.31
N GLY A 273 -0.31 2.11 -33.76
CA GLY A 273 0.36 2.26 -35.06
C GLY A 273 1.70 1.50 -35.20
N VAL A 274 2.23 0.94 -34.10
CA VAL A 274 3.44 0.08 -34.14
C VAL A 274 3.11 -1.35 -34.61
N TYR A 275 1.88 -1.81 -34.38
CA TYR A 275 1.47 -3.21 -34.59
C TYR A 275 0.79 -3.49 -35.94
N GLY A 276 0.60 -2.46 -36.79
CA GLY A 276 0.04 -2.63 -38.14
C GLY A 276 1.03 -3.30 -39.11
N ASP A 277 0.49 -3.84 -40.18
CA ASP A 277 1.29 -4.42 -41.27
C ASP A 277 2.23 -3.36 -41.90
N GLU A 278 1.81 -2.11 -41.96
CA GLU A 278 2.65 -0.96 -42.26
C GLU A 278 2.75 -0.06 -41.02
N PRO A 279 3.95 0.14 -40.42
CA PRO A 279 4.12 0.99 -39.26
C PRO A 279 3.79 2.44 -39.60
N GLU A 280 2.70 2.97 -38.99
CA GLU A 280 2.27 4.36 -39.18
C GLU A 280 3.03 5.32 -38.26
N SER A 281 3.61 4.81 -37.16
CA SER A 281 4.27 5.64 -36.15
C SER A 281 5.77 5.79 -36.39
N SER A 282 6.25 7.02 -36.49
CA SER A 282 7.69 7.33 -36.61
C SER A 282 8.42 7.09 -35.28
N ALA A 283 9.75 6.83 -35.35
CA ALA A 283 10.61 6.68 -34.19
C ALA A 283 10.52 7.85 -33.20
N ALA A 284 10.36 9.09 -33.70
CA ALA A 284 10.18 10.27 -32.86
C ALA A 284 8.85 10.26 -32.08
N GLN A 285 7.76 9.82 -32.71
CA GLN A 285 6.46 9.66 -32.04
C GLN A 285 6.51 8.56 -30.98
N ILE A 286 7.13 7.42 -31.30
CA ILE A 286 7.31 6.32 -30.33
C ILE A 286 8.13 6.80 -29.13
N LEU A 287 9.25 7.51 -29.35
CA LEU A 287 10.05 8.06 -28.26
C LEU A 287 9.24 9.03 -27.39
N ALA A 288 8.50 9.94 -28.01
CA ALA A 288 7.64 10.88 -27.29
C ALA A 288 6.58 10.13 -26.47
N ALA A 289 5.90 9.13 -27.05
CA ALA A 289 4.91 8.32 -26.36
C ALA A 289 5.49 7.60 -25.15
N LEU A 290 6.67 6.96 -25.28
CA LEU A 290 7.36 6.28 -24.19
C LEU A 290 7.78 7.22 -23.07
N LEU A 291 8.28 8.41 -23.38
CA LEU A 291 8.63 9.41 -22.38
C LEU A 291 7.38 9.94 -21.66
N LEU A 292 6.29 10.19 -22.40
CA LEU A 292 5.04 10.69 -21.85
C LEU A 292 4.26 9.62 -21.04
N TYR A 293 4.45 8.33 -21.34
CA TYR A 293 3.74 7.27 -20.61
C TYR A 293 4.00 7.33 -19.09
N GLY A 294 5.22 7.64 -18.66
CA GLY A 294 5.51 7.86 -17.25
C GLY A 294 4.64 8.96 -16.62
N VAL A 295 4.38 10.04 -17.38
CA VAL A 295 3.49 11.14 -16.94
C VAL A 295 2.05 10.65 -16.87
N VAL A 296 1.59 9.88 -17.88
CA VAL A 296 0.25 9.24 -17.88
C VAL A 296 0.06 8.40 -16.61
N LEU A 297 0.99 7.47 -16.36
CA LEU A 297 0.93 6.58 -15.21
C LEU A 297 0.93 7.34 -13.87
N TYR A 298 1.80 8.36 -13.76
CA TYR A 298 1.87 9.21 -12.58
C TYR A 298 0.58 10.00 -12.35
N THR A 299 0.08 10.67 -13.38
CA THR A 299 -1.10 11.53 -13.24
C THR A 299 -2.36 10.69 -13.03
N ASN A 300 -2.48 9.53 -13.69
CA ASN A 300 -3.56 8.60 -13.45
C ASN A 300 -3.55 8.11 -11.98
N PHE A 301 -2.47 7.49 -11.55
CA PHE A 301 -2.42 6.88 -10.23
C PHE A 301 -2.43 7.94 -9.10
N SER A 302 -1.65 9.03 -9.22
CA SER A 302 -1.68 10.09 -8.20
C SER A 302 -3.03 10.82 -8.13
N GLY A 303 -3.75 10.92 -9.24
CA GLY A 303 -5.10 11.48 -9.27
C GLY A 303 -6.10 10.63 -8.47
N PHE A 304 -6.07 9.30 -8.62
CA PHE A 304 -6.86 8.40 -7.78
C PHE A 304 -6.49 8.51 -6.29
N ILE A 305 -5.19 8.63 -5.97
CA ILE A 305 -4.73 8.81 -4.58
C ILE A 305 -5.22 10.14 -4.01
N ASP A 306 -5.16 11.23 -4.78
CA ASP A 306 -5.64 12.53 -4.34
C ASP A 306 -7.15 12.50 -4.08
N MET A 307 -7.94 11.86 -4.96
CA MET A 307 -9.36 11.65 -4.73
C MET A 307 -9.62 10.81 -3.47
N ALA A 308 -8.93 9.69 -3.28
CA ALA A 308 -9.07 8.85 -2.09
C ALA A 308 -8.75 9.64 -0.80
N ARG A 309 -7.71 10.49 -0.83
CA ARG A 309 -7.35 11.36 0.29
C ARG A 309 -8.40 12.44 0.56
N ALA A 310 -8.95 13.06 -0.49
CA ALA A 310 -10.02 14.04 -0.38
C ALA A 310 -11.27 13.43 0.27
N LEU A 311 -11.74 12.27 -0.21
CA LEU A 311 -12.86 11.52 0.36
C LEU A 311 -12.58 11.14 1.82
N GLY A 312 -11.36 10.67 2.12
CA GLY A 312 -10.93 10.36 3.48
C GLY A 312 -10.99 11.58 4.39
N LEU A 313 -10.43 12.72 3.98
CA LEU A 313 -10.44 13.97 4.75
C LEU A 313 -11.86 14.51 4.97
N ALA A 314 -12.75 14.40 3.98
CA ALA A 314 -14.15 14.78 4.13
C ALA A 314 -14.87 13.92 5.19
N MET A 315 -14.40 12.70 5.45
CA MET A 315 -14.86 11.81 6.50
C MET A 315 -14.04 11.93 7.81
N GLY A 316 -13.04 12.81 7.87
CA GLY A 316 -12.14 12.97 9.01
C GLY A 316 -11.06 11.90 9.14
N PHE A 317 -10.73 11.20 8.06
CA PHE A 317 -9.63 10.24 8.00
C PHE A 317 -8.42 10.83 7.28
N LYS A 318 -7.24 10.63 7.85
CA LYS A 318 -5.97 10.98 7.21
C LYS A 318 -5.38 9.75 6.54
N LEU A 319 -5.42 9.73 5.21
CA LEU A 319 -4.79 8.69 4.41
C LEU A 319 -3.35 9.07 4.06
N PRO A 320 -2.42 8.08 3.96
CA PRO A 320 -1.03 8.35 3.61
C PRO A 320 -0.89 8.96 2.21
N GLN A 321 0.13 9.81 2.05
CA GLN A 321 0.56 10.29 0.74
C GLN A 321 1.34 9.19 0.01
N ASN A 322 1.05 9.00 -1.30
CA ASN A 322 1.74 7.99 -2.11
C ASN A 322 2.76 8.56 -3.10
N PHE A 323 2.71 9.85 -3.38
CA PHE A 323 3.58 10.49 -4.36
C PHE A 323 4.13 11.82 -3.84
N ASN A 324 5.42 12.07 -4.09
CA ASN A 324 6.09 13.31 -3.77
C ASN A 324 7.02 13.72 -4.91
N MET A 325 6.46 14.23 -6.02
CA MET A 325 7.20 14.66 -7.22
C MET A 325 8.27 13.63 -7.65
N PRO A 326 7.88 12.39 -8.01
CA PRO A 326 8.83 11.29 -8.23
C PRO A 326 9.81 11.55 -9.38
N TYR A 327 9.39 12.26 -10.39
CA TYR A 327 10.25 12.61 -11.54
C TYR A 327 11.22 13.78 -11.26
N ALA A 328 11.20 14.37 -10.08
CA ALA A 328 12.25 15.27 -9.59
C ALA A 328 13.40 14.52 -8.89
N ALA A 329 13.36 13.19 -8.86
CA ALA A 329 14.39 12.35 -8.23
C ALA A 329 15.70 12.35 -9.03
N LYS A 330 16.83 12.48 -8.33
CA LYS A 330 18.18 12.49 -8.90
C LYS A 330 18.86 11.11 -8.95
N ASN A 331 18.18 10.09 -8.43
CA ASN A 331 18.62 8.70 -8.49
C ASN A 331 17.42 7.76 -8.20
N LEU A 332 17.59 6.47 -8.49
CA LEU A 332 16.52 5.48 -8.32
C LEU A 332 16.12 5.26 -6.85
N GLY A 333 17.03 5.45 -5.89
CA GLY A 333 16.67 5.37 -4.47
C GLY A 333 15.69 6.49 -4.10
N GLU A 334 16.01 7.72 -4.49
CA GLU A 334 15.14 8.89 -4.29
C GLU A 334 13.81 8.75 -5.06
N PHE A 335 13.82 8.15 -6.27
CA PHE A 335 12.61 7.86 -7.03
C PHE A 335 11.66 6.94 -6.22
N TRP A 336 12.15 5.86 -5.66
CA TRP A 336 11.34 4.93 -4.86
C TRP A 336 10.93 5.47 -3.49
N ASP A 337 11.65 6.46 -2.95
CA ASP A 337 11.22 7.21 -1.77
C ASP A 337 10.05 8.17 -2.08
N ARG A 338 9.81 8.49 -3.36
CA ARG A 338 8.82 9.45 -3.85
C ARG A 338 7.68 8.81 -4.65
N TRP A 339 7.88 7.61 -5.20
CA TRP A 339 6.92 6.85 -6.00
C TRP A 339 6.26 5.77 -5.16
N HIS A 340 4.91 5.72 -5.21
CA HIS A 340 4.10 4.70 -4.52
C HIS A 340 4.58 4.40 -3.10
N ILE A 341 4.69 5.45 -2.29
CA ILE A 341 5.37 5.46 -0.98
C ILE A 341 4.81 4.38 -0.05
N SER A 342 3.49 4.15 -0.04
CA SER A 342 2.88 3.13 0.81
C SER A 342 3.32 1.70 0.44
N LEU A 343 3.49 1.41 -0.87
CA LEU A 343 4.02 0.13 -1.35
C LEU A 343 5.53 0.02 -1.10
N SER A 344 6.31 1.04 -1.46
CA SER A 344 7.77 1.05 -1.27
C SER A 344 8.15 0.84 0.20
N THR A 345 7.44 1.51 1.11
CA THR A 345 7.61 1.31 2.54
C THR A 345 7.10 -0.06 3.00
N PHE A 346 6.02 -0.59 2.41
CA PHE A 346 5.55 -1.95 2.71
C PHE A 346 6.60 -2.99 2.34
N ILE A 347 7.15 -2.95 1.12
CA ILE A 347 8.20 -3.87 0.67
C ILE A 347 9.44 -3.75 1.55
N ARG A 348 9.86 -2.54 1.91
CA ARG A 348 10.96 -2.32 2.84
C ARG A 348 10.73 -2.99 4.19
N ASP A 349 9.55 -2.76 4.82
CA ASP A 349 9.28 -3.13 6.22
C ASP A 349 8.91 -4.61 6.38
N TYR A 350 8.30 -5.22 5.36
CA TYR A 350 7.78 -6.60 5.44
C TYR A 350 8.54 -7.61 4.58
N ILE A 351 9.42 -7.16 3.67
CA ILE A 351 10.25 -8.04 2.83
C ILE A 351 11.74 -7.75 3.06
N TYR A 352 12.19 -6.54 2.72
CA TYR A 352 13.63 -6.22 2.71
C TYR A 352 14.26 -6.28 4.11
N ILE A 353 13.64 -5.64 5.12
CA ILE A 353 14.15 -5.65 6.50
C ILE A 353 14.12 -7.06 7.12
N PRO A 354 13.05 -7.87 7.00
CA PRO A 354 13.04 -9.25 7.48
C PRO A 354 14.08 -10.17 6.82
N LEU A 355 14.46 -9.95 5.56
CA LEU A 355 15.55 -10.66 4.89
C LEU A 355 16.96 -10.28 5.41
N GLY A 356 17.05 -9.33 6.35
CA GLY A 356 18.27 -8.81 6.92
C GLY A 356 18.61 -7.38 6.52
N GLY A 357 17.92 -6.82 5.53
CA GLY A 357 18.16 -5.45 5.06
C GLY A 357 19.60 -5.24 4.59
N SER A 358 20.23 -4.16 5.08
CA SER A 358 21.63 -3.81 4.79
C SER A 358 22.61 -4.28 5.88
N ARG A 359 22.18 -5.08 6.88
CA ARG A 359 22.98 -5.38 8.09
C ARG A 359 23.97 -6.52 7.89
N ASN A 360 23.74 -7.41 6.91
CA ASN A 360 24.50 -8.66 6.75
C ASN A 360 25.52 -8.57 5.59
N GLY A 361 26.14 -7.41 5.42
CA GLY A 361 27.16 -7.19 4.41
C GLY A 361 26.62 -6.78 3.03
N PHE A 362 27.52 -6.36 2.14
CA PHE A 362 27.18 -5.77 0.85
C PHE A 362 26.49 -6.78 -0.11
N ALA A 363 27.07 -7.97 -0.26
CA ALA A 363 26.52 -8.99 -1.14
C ALA A 363 25.08 -9.38 -0.75
N ARG A 364 24.82 -9.57 0.56
CA ARG A 364 23.47 -9.86 1.06
C ARG A 364 22.51 -8.70 0.83
N THR A 365 22.98 -7.46 0.95
CA THR A 365 22.19 -6.26 0.64
C THR A 365 21.73 -6.28 -0.82
N CYS A 366 22.63 -6.60 -1.75
CA CYS A 366 22.32 -6.69 -3.17
C CYS A 366 21.27 -7.79 -3.45
N VAL A 367 21.46 -8.98 -2.89
CA VAL A 367 20.47 -10.08 -3.03
C VAL A 367 19.10 -9.70 -2.46
N ASN A 368 19.06 -9.07 -1.29
CA ASN A 368 17.82 -8.65 -0.67
C ASN A 368 17.08 -7.60 -1.52
N LEU A 369 17.80 -6.69 -2.19
CA LEU A 369 17.21 -5.74 -3.13
C LEU A 369 16.61 -6.45 -4.34
N LEU A 370 17.36 -7.36 -4.97
CA LEU A 370 16.86 -8.11 -6.14
C LEU A 370 15.60 -8.91 -5.78
N ILE A 371 15.58 -9.60 -4.64
CA ILE A 371 14.39 -10.33 -4.15
C ILE A 371 13.22 -9.38 -3.94
N ALA A 372 13.44 -8.24 -3.28
CA ALA A 372 12.39 -7.28 -2.98
C ALA A 372 11.74 -6.72 -4.27
N PHE A 373 12.56 -6.38 -5.26
CA PHE A 373 12.10 -5.86 -6.54
C PHE A 373 11.50 -6.93 -7.46
N ALA A 374 12.03 -8.15 -7.48
CA ALA A 374 11.43 -9.28 -8.18
C ALA A 374 10.02 -9.57 -7.62
N LEU A 375 9.85 -9.61 -6.29
CA LEU A 375 8.54 -9.81 -5.66
C LEU A 375 7.59 -8.64 -5.93
N SER A 376 8.10 -7.41 -6.00
CA SER A 376 7.31 -6.25 -6.42
C SER A 376 6.79 -6.41 -7.85
N GLY A 377 7.65 -6.86 -8.78
CA GLY A 377 7.25 -7.12 -10.16
C GLY A 377 6.18 -8.21 -10.25
N ILE A 378 6.40 -9.37 -9.65
CA ILE A 378 5.43 -10.48 -9.60
C ILE A 378 4.09 -10.03 -9.01
N TRP A 379 4.13 -9.16 -7.99
CA TRP A 379 2.90 -8.63 -7.40
C TRP A 379 2.09 -7.78 -8.39
N HIS A 380 2.71 -7.01 -9.28
CA HIS A 380 2.01 -6.20 -10.26
C HIS A 380 1.24 -7.03 -11.28
N GLY A 381 1.80 -8.12 -11.79
CA GLY A 381 1.13 -8.94 -12.79
C GLY A 381 1.70 -10.36 -12.89
N ALA A 382 0.94 -11.21 -13.60
CA ALA A 382 1.31 -12.61 -13.83
C ALA A 382 2.28 -12.76 -15.02
N GLY A 383 2.44 -11.73 -15.86
CA GLY A 383 3.33 -11.75 -17.03
C GLY A 383 4.81 -11.63 -16.64
N LEU A 384 5.68 -12.27 -17.43
CA LEU A 384 7.13 -12.20 -17.24
C LEU A 384 7.68 -10.78 -17.42
N ASN A 385 6.98 -9.94 -18.18
CA ASN A 385 7.25 -8.50 -18.35
C ASN A 385 7.31 -7.76 -17.00
N PHE A 386 6.41 -8.06 -16.05
CA PHE A 386 6.43 -7.44 -14.72
C PHE A 386 7.64 -7.88 -13.89
N LEU A 387 8.05 -9.15 -14.00
CA LEU A 387 9.26 -9.64 -13.34
C LEU A 387 10.50 -8.94 -13.91
N ILE A 388 10.59 -8.79 -15.25
CA ILE A 388 11.68 -8.06 -15.91
C ILE A 388 11.70 -6.61 -15.45
N TRP A 389 10.56 -5.94 -15.43
CA TRP A 389 10.45 -4.57 -14.90
C TRP A 389 10.99 -4.46 -13.46
N GLY A 390 10.58 -5.36 -12.58
CA GLY A 390 11.07 -5.37 -11.20
C GLY A 390 12.58 -5.61 -11.12
N LEU A 391 13.09 -6.59 -11.86
CA LEU A 391 14.53 -6.90 -11.87
C LEU A 391 15.36 -5.77 -12.47
N LEU A 392 14.89 -5.05 -13.50
CA LEU A 392 15.56 -3.86 -14.03
C LEU A 392 15.80 -2.83 -12.94
N HIS A 393 14.77 -2.50 -12.16
CA HIS A 393 14.89 -1.57 -11.03
C HIS A 393 15.82 -2.12 -9.92
N GLY A 394 15.71 -3.41 -9.59
CA GLY A 394 16.57 -4.05 -8.60
C GLY A 394 18.04 -4.03 -9.01
N VAL A 395 18.35 -4.41 -10.26
CA VAL A 395 19.72 -4.42 -10.82
C VAL A 395 20.30 -3.00 -10.88
N ALA A 396 19.51 -2.03 -11.33
CA ALA A 396 19.97 -0.64 -11.39
C ALA A 396 20.26 -0.06 -10.00
N LEU A 397 19.48 -0.39 -8.97
CA LEU A 397 19.78 0.00 -7.59
C LEU A 397 21.03 -0.67 -7.06
N VAL A 398 21.26 -1.96 -7.37
CA VAL A 398 22.49 -2.66 -7.04
C VAL A 398 23.70 -2.01 -7.74
N PHE A 399 23.56 -1.70 -9.03
CA PHE A 399 24.60 -1.01 -9.80
C PHE A 399 24.98 0.33 -9.17
N LEU A 400 23.99 1.18 -8.83
CA LEU A 400 24.27 2.44 -8.15
C LEU A 400 24.96 2.25 -6.79
N LYS A 401 24.63 1.19 -6.05
CA LYS A 401 25.33 0.86 -4.81
C LYS A 401 26.78 0.38 -5.03
N CYS A 402 27.02 -0.35 -6.13
CA CYS A 402 28.37 -0.74 -6.53
C CYS A 402 29.22 0.49 -6.88
N LEU A 403 28.70 1.41 -7.69
CA LEU A 403 29.38 2.67 -8.03
C LEU A 403 29.74 3.48 -6.78
N ALA A 404 28.78 3.63 -5.86
CA ALA A 404 29.02 4.33 -4.59
C ALA A 404 30.10 3.63 -3.74
N LYS A 405 30.13 2.28 -3.73
CA LYS A 405 31.12 1.50 -2.97
C LYS A 405 32.55 1.66 -3.51
N VAL A 406 32.70 1.80 -4.84
CA VAL A 406 34.02 2.04 -5.47
C VAL A 406 34.40 3.52 -5.52
N GLY A 407 33.61 4.40 -4.91
CA GLY A 407 33.93 5.82 -4.77
C GLY A 407 33.61 6.68 -5.99
N VAL A 408 32.79 6.20 -6.94
CA VAL A 408 32.32 7.01 -8.07
C VAL A 408 31.49 8.17 -7.55
N LYS A 409 31.86 9.40 -7.92
CA LYS A 409 31.14 10.60 -7.52
C LYS A 409 29.77 10.67 -8.18
N PRO A 410 28.74 11.20 -7.50
CA PRO A 410 27.44 11.46 -8.10
C PRO A 410 27.54 12.36 -9.35
N LEU A 411 26.66 12.12 -10.32
CA LEU A 411 26.54 12.97 -11.48
C LEU A 411 26.07 14.39 -11.10
N ASN A 412 26.29 15.35 -11.99
CA ASN A 412 25.66 16.66 -11.86
C ASN A 412 24.14 16.49 -11.65
N PRO A 413 23.51 17.26 -10.74
CA PRO A 413 22.08 17.08 -10.38
C PRO A 413 21.10 17.06 -11.56
N HIS A 414 21.34 17.90 -12.60
CA HIS A 414 20.49 17.95 -13.80
C HIS A 414 20.66 16.70 -14.67
N LEU A 415 21.90 16.27 -14.88
CA LEU A 415 22.21 15.03 -15.62
C LEU A 415 21.68 13.81 -14.86
N ALA A 416 21.82 13.77 -13.54
CA ALA A 416 21.32 12.70 -12.69
C ALA A 416 19.79 12.57 -12.79
N LEU A 417 19.07 13.70 -12.74
CA LEU A 417 17.63 13.75 -12.94
C LEU A 417 17.23 13.22 -14.33
N PHE A 418 17.88 13.71 -15.37
CA PHE A 418 17.64 13.26 -16.75
C PHE A 418 17.86 11.76 -16.92
N CYS A 419 19.01 11.23 -16.46
CA CYS A 419 19.31 9.80 -16.54
C CYS A 419 18.30 8.96 -15.74
N THR A 420 17.86 9.44 -14.57
CA THR A 420 16.85 8.75 -13.76
C THR A 420 15.53 8.69 -14.48
N TYR A 421 15.08 9.80 -15.06
CA TYR A 421 13.83 9.89 -15.82
C TYR A 421 13.85 8.98 -17.05
N ILE A 422 14.91 9.02 -17.84
CA ILE A 422 15.07 8.17 -19.04
C ILE A 422 15.06 6.67 -18.66
N PHE A 423 15.81 6.28 -17.62
CA PHE A 423 15.82 4.89 -17.16
C PHE A 423 14.42 4.43 -16.73
N VAL A 424 13.72 5.23 -15.94
CA VAL A 424 12.38 4.90 -15.45
C VAL A 424 11.39 4.83 -16.62
N SER A 425 11.47 5.76 -17.58
CA SER A 425 10.62 5.74 -18.79
C SER A 425 10.88 4.50 -19.65
N PHE A 426 12.14 4.09 -19.81
CA PHE A 426 12.49 2.83 -20.47
C PHE A 426 11.91 1.62 -19.71
N ALA A 427 12.05 1.58 -18.40
CA ALA A 427 11.52 0.46 -17.61
C ALA A 427 9.99 0.33 -17.72
N TRP A 428 9.26 1.46 -17.88
CA TRP A 428 7.80 1.44 -18.06
C TRP A 428 7.35 0.71 -19.33
N ILE A 429 8.20 0.50 -20.36
CA ILE A 429 7.88 -0.29 -21.54
C ILE A 429 7.45 -1.71 -21.12
N PHE A 430 8.20 -2.32 -20.23
CA PHE A 430 7.91 -3.67 -19.72
C PHE A 430 6.75 -3.71 -18.73
N PHE A 431 6.44 -2.60 -18.10
CA PHE A 431 5.27 -2.51 -17.20
C PHE A 431 3.97 -2.38 -17.99
N ALA A 432 3.98 -1.60 -19.07
CA ALA A 432 2.81 -1.25 -19.85
C ALA A 432 2.40 -2.33 -20.85
N ASN A 433 3.37 -3.13 -21.36
CA ASN A 433 3.19 -3.98 -22.52
C ASN A 433 3.57 -5.42 -22.22
N SER A 434 3.00 -6.37 -22.97
CA SER A 434 3.47 -7.76 -22.97
C SER A 434 4.90 -7.85 -23.53
N LEU A 435 5.60 -8.97 -23.33
CA LEU A 435 6.96 -9.11 -23.87
C LEU A 435 7.02 -9.06 -25.41
N PRO A 436 6.11 -9.71 -26.16
CA PRO A 436 6.07 -9.54 -27.61
C PRO A 436 5.87 -8.09 -28.02
N ASP A 437 4.95 -7.37 -27.36
CA ASP A 437 4.65 -5.96 -27.65
C ASP A 437 5.85 -5.06 -27.32
N ALA A 438 6.50 -5.28 -26.18
CA ALA A 438 7.71 -4.56 -25.81
C ALA A 438 8.84 -4.77 -26.82
N ALA A 439 9.01 -6.00 -27.33
CA ALA A 439 9.98 -6.31 -28.37
C ALA A 439 9.63 -5.62 -29.69
N ALA A 440 8.36 -5.60 -30.08
CA ALA A 440 7.90 -4.91 -31.30
C ALA A 440 8.17 -3.39 -31.20
N ILE A 441 7.85 -2.75 -30.06
CA ILE A 441 8.14 -1.34 -29.82
C ILE A 441 9.64 -1.05 -29.93
N LEU A 442 10.49 -1.87 -29.29
CA LEU A 442 11.94 -1.69 -29.34
C LEU A 442 12.51 -1.91 -30.75
N SER A 443 11.98 -2.87 -31.52
CA SER A 443 12.40 -3.09 -32.90
C SER A 443 11.96 -1.98 -33.86
N ALA A 444 10.76 -1.42 -33.65
CA ALA A 444 10.27 -0.28 -34.42
C ALA A 444 11.09 0.99 -34.17
N PHE A 445 11.62 1.15 -32.95
CA PHE A 445 12.50 2.25 -32.60
C PHE A 445 13.89 2.16 -33.23
N ALA A 446 14.35 0.95 -33.55
CA ALA A 446 15.65 0.69 -34.18
C ALA A 446 15.65 0.76 -35.71
N ARG A 447 14.47 0.91 -36.32
CA ARG A 447 14.28 1.15 -37.77
C ARG A 447 14.37 2.64 -38.09
#